data_ff73afadb8bcc3f58ee7acd93d9931d1
#
_entry.id   ff73afadb8bcc3f58ee7acd93d9931d1
#
_cell.length_a   1.000
_cell.length_b   1.000
_cell.length_c   1.000
_cell.angle_alpha   90.00
_cell.angle_beta   90.00
_cell.angle_gamma   90.00
#
_symmetry.space_group_name_H-M   'P 1'
#
loop_
_entity.id
_entity.type
_entity.pdbx_description
1 polymer ?
#
loop_
_entity_poly.entity_id
_entity_poly.type
_entity_poly.pdbx_seq_one_letter_code
_entity_poly.pdbx_strand_id
1 'polypeptide(L)'
;MLACVSLKGMAQEENSVTGKVVDKLGNPVAGALVSIENNPLIQEVTTDRNGLFAITADKEHLLRIRTGRDDTKVVPVTNGKAMTIVIDFSSEKVNVGFGLNQTNAESTGAVSTVYADQIDNRSSFGVGNSLYGNVTGLTTMQKTGTAWDQIPSMTIRGLQTLNGNNGILLVVDGLERDNNWQVLNYITPEEVESVSVLRDAAAVALYGYRGINGVVNIVTKR
;
A
#
# COMPACT_ATOMS: atom_id res chain seq x y z
N MET A 1 50.47 -12.86 45.58
CA MET A 1 49.47 -11.74 45.62
C MET A 1 49.08 -11.42 44.17
N LEU A 2 48.07 -12.09 43.63
CA LEU A 2 47.61 -11.91 42.26
C LEU A 2 46.50 -10.88 42.30
N ALA A 3 46.69 -9.74 41.64
CA ALA A 3 45.69 -8.72 41.46
C ALA A 3 44.75 -9.15 40.33
N CYS A 4 43.51 -9.45 40.68
CA CYS A 4 42.43 -9.73 39.75
C CYS A 4 41.94 -8.38 39.20
N VAL A 5 42.35 -8.03 37.99
CA VAL A 5 41.79 -6.87 37.25
C VAL A 5 40.44 -7.26 36.73
N SER A 6 39.41 -6.79 37.40
CA SER A 6 38.02 -6.86 36.94
C SER A 6 37.84 -5.92 35.72
N LEU A 7 37.83 -6.47 34.52
CA LEU A 7 37.31 -5.79 33.33
C LEU A 7 35.80 -5.60 33.50
N LYS A 8 35.39 -4.44 33.94
CA LYS A 8 33.99 -3.99 33.74
C LYS A 8 33.78 -3.83 32.24
N GLY A 9 33.08 -4.79 31.65
CA GLY A 9 32.54 -4.62 30.33
C GLY A 9 31.61 -3.38 30.35
N MET A 10 31.99 -2.37 29.58
CA MET A 10 31.08 -1.27 29.26
C MET A 10 29.94 -1.89 28.46
N ALA A 11 28.84 -2.16 29.12
CA ALA A 11 27.59 -2.39 28.43
C ALA A 11 27.27 -1.08 27.68
N GLN A 12 27.37 -1.11 26.37
CA GLN A 12 26.90 -0.06 25.51
C GLN A 12 25.37 0.00 25.75
N GLU A 13 24.88 1.07 26.36
CA GLU A 13 23.45 1.31 26.47
C GLU A 13 22.93 1.40 25.03
N GLU A 14 22.29 0.35 24.56
CA GLU A 14 21.54 0.39 23.32
C GLU A 14 20.40 1.38 23.52
N ASN A 15 20.54 2.58 22.94
CA ASN A 15 19.54 3.62 22.97
C ASN A 15 18.33 3.16 22.12
N SER A 16 17.45 2.38 22.73
CA SER A 16 16.21 1.97 22.08
C SER A 16 15.20 3.14 22.10
N VAL A 17 14.80 3.55 20.92
CA VAL A 17 13.74 4.55 20.70
C VAL A 17 12.44 3.81 20.44
N THR A 18 11.45 4.08 21.26
CA THR A 18 10.09 3.56 21.07
C THR A 18 9.16 4.65 20.59
N GLY A 19 8.20 4.30 19.75
CA GLY A 19 7.24 5.27 19.26
C GLY A 19 5.95 4.65 18.76
N LYS A 20 5.00 5.52 18.46
CA LYS A 20 3.72 5.15 17.87
C LYS A 20 3.48 5.98 16.61
N VAL A 21 3.11 5.31 15.53
CA VAL A 21 2.71 5.95 14.29
C VAL A 21 1.19 5.99 14.22
N VAL A 22 0.63 7.18 14.00
CA VAL A 22 -0.81 7.42 13.90
C VAL A 22 -1.13 8.27 12.68
N ASP A 23 -2.36 8.18 12.20
CA ASP A 23 -2.89 9.10 11.19
C ASP A 23 -3.35 10.44 11.82
N LYS A 24 -3.82 11.37 11.00
CA LYS A 24 -4.38 12.66 11.47
C LYS A 24 -5.60 12.51 12.38
N LEU A 25 -6.32 11.39 12.29
CA LEU A 25 -7.49 11.10 13.11
C LEU A 25 -7.13 10.41 14.42
N GLY A 26 -5.83 10.07 14.63
CA GLY A 26 -5.33 9.39 15.80
C GLY A 26 -5.41 7.85 15.72
N ASN A 27 -5.82 7.28 14.57
CA ASN A 27 -5.84 5.84 14.40
C ASN A 27 -4.40 5.30 14.22
N PRO A 28 -4.10 4.10 14.75
CA PRO A 28 -2.78 3.51 14.60
C PRO A 28 -2.53 3.09 13.14
N VAL A 29 -1.31 3.34 12.67
CA VAL A 29 -0.85 2.92 11.35
C VAL A 29 0.00 1.67 11.51
N ALA A 30 -0.54 0.52 11.12
CA ALA A 30 0.17 -0.76 11.09
C ALA A 30 0.95 -0.92 9.78
N GLY A 31 2.05 -1.68 9.81
CA GLY A 31 2.83 -1.98 8.61
C GLY A 31 3.71 -0.83 8.09
N ALA A 32 3.82 0.29 8.82
CA ALA A 32 4.74 1.35 8.46
C ALA A 32 6.19 0.91 8.71
N LEU A 33 7.05 1.11 7.72
CA LEU A 33 8.49 0.84 7.80
C LEU A 33 9.19 2.05 8.43
N VAL A 34 9.88 1.81 9.53
CA VAL A 34 10.69 2.81 10.24
C VAL A 34 12.15 2.46 10.06
N SER A 35 12.93 3.35 9.46
CA SER A 35 14.37 3.19 9.22
C SER A 35 15.14 4.45 9.61
N ILE A 36 16.45 4.33 9.71
CA ILE A 36 17.34 5.48 9.95
C ILE A 36 17.69 6.11 8.61
N GLU A 37 17.45 7.42 8.44
CA GLU A 37 17.61 8.16 7.18
C GLU A 37 18.97 7.97 6.51
N ASN A 38 20.05 8.03 7.27
CA ASN A 38 21.42 7.98 6.74
C ASN A 38 22.00 6.57 6.67
N ASN A 39 21.29 5.56 7.12
CA ASN A 39 21.78 4.18 7.14
C ASN A 39 20.62 3.16 7.07
N PRO A 40 19.90 3.09 5.95
CA PRO A 40 18.74 2.22 5.79
C PRO A 40 19.08 0.72 5.87
N LEU A 41 20.35 0.37 5.71
CA LEU A 41 20.80 -1.04 5.70
C LEU A 41 20.99 -1.65 7.09
N ILE A 42 21.00 -0.83 8.16
CA ILE A 42 21.34 -1.33 9.51
C ILE A 42 20.10 -1.82 10.26
N GLN A 43 18.97 -1.14 10.15
CA GLN A 43 17.76 -1.57 10.87
C GLN A 43 16.49 -0.99 10.22
N GLU A 44 15.64 -1.86 9.73
CA GLU A 44 14.25 -1.53 9.38
C GLU A 44 13.33 -2.26 10.33
N VAL A 45 12.39 -1.55 10.92
CA VAL A 45 11.38 -2.10 11.83
C VAL A 45 10.01 -1.75 11.31
N THR A 46 9.12 -2.74 11.33
CA THR A 46 7.72 -2.54 10.93
C THR A 46 6.85 -2.26 12.13
N THR A 47 5.94 -1.30 12.05
CA THR A 47 4.98 -1.03 13.12
C THR A 47 3.98 -2.18 13.29
N ASP A 48 3.63 -2.47 14.53
CA ASP A 48 2.63 -3.49 14.88
C ASP A 48 1.19 -3.02 14.58
N ARG A 49 0.19 -3.87 14.91
CA ARG A 49 -1.25 -3.55 14.73
C ARG A 49 -1.71 -2.32 15.52
N ASN A 50 -0.98 -1.94 16.56
CA ASN A 50 -1.25 -0.76 17.38
C ASN A 50 -0.44 0.46 16.93
N GLY A 51 0.31 0.34 15.83
CA GLY A 51 1.19 1.38 15.31
C GLY A 51 2.48 1.57 16.11
N LEU A 52 2.84 0.63 17.01
CA LEU A 52 4.02 0.73 17.85
C LEU A 52 5.26 0.20 17.12
N PHE A 53 6.40 0.84 17.37
CA PHE A 53 7.71 0.40 16.91
C PHE A 53 8.77 0.60 17.98
N ALA A 54 9.86 -0.17 17.88
CA ALA A 54 11.06 0.00 18.68
C ALA A 54 12.28 -0.16 17.77
N ILE A 55 13.14 0.86 17.74
CA ILE A 55 14.35 0.88 16.92
C ILE A 55 15.52 1.38 17.74
N THR A 56 16.70 0.82 17.51
CA THR A 56 17.94 1.30 18.15
C THR A 56 18.49 2.48 17.34
N ALA A 57 18.41 3.69 17.90
CA ALA A 57 18.88 4.90 17.24
C ALA A 57 19.44 5.91 18.24
N ASP A 58 20.49 6.62 17.83
CA ASP A 58 21.07 7.71 18.60
C ASP A 58 20.31 9.02 18.40
N LYS A 59 20.54 9.97 19.31
CA LYS A 59 19.86 11.27 19.33
C LYS A 59 20.08 12.15 18.09
N GLU A 60 21.14 11.88 17.35
CA GLU A 60 21.49 12.62 16.13
C GLU A 60 20.87 12.03 14.86
N HIS A 61 20.24 10.86 14.99
CA HIS A 61 19.63 10.18 13.85
C HIS A 61 18.27 10.78 13.49
N LEU A 62 17.98 10.75 12.20
CA LEU A 62 16.67 11.03 11.64
C LEU A 62 15.96 9.71 11.35
N LEU A 63 14.75 9.56 11.80
CA LEU A 63 13.91 8.42 11.47
C LEU A 63 13.13 8.72 10.20
N ARG A 64 13.28 7.84 9.22
CA ARG A 64 12.47 7.81 8.00
C ARG A 64 11.34 6.83 8.20
N ILE A 65 10.12 7.29 8.09
CA ILE A 65 8.92 6.47 8.15
C ILE A 65 8.35 6.37 6.74
N ARG A 66 8.27 5.16 6.21
CA ARG A 66 7.62 4.83 4.94
C ARG A 66 6.37 4.02 5.21
N THR A 67 5.28 4.42 4.62
CA THR A 67 4.09 3.58 4.53
C THR A 67 4.04 2.95 3.15
N GLY A 68 3.28 1.86 2.98
CA GLY A 68 3.04 1.26 1.66
C GLY A 68 2.38 2.23 0.66
N ARG A 69 2.08 3.44 1.10
CA ARG A 69 1.44 4.54 0.35
C ARG A 69 2.42 5.61 -0.12
N ASP A 70 3.71 5.29 -0.15
CA ASP A 70 4.79 6.17 -0.62
C ASP A 70 4.99 7.49 0.17
N ASP A 71 4.29 7.66 1.29
CA ASP A 71 4.45 8.80 2.19
C ASP A 71 5.72 8.61 3.03
N THR A 72 6.76 9.34 2.67
CA THR A 72 7.99 9.36 3.44
C THR A 72 7.99 10.56 4.37
N LYS A 73 7.98 10.32 5.67
CA LYS A 73 8.15 11.36 6.68
C LYS A 73 9.46 11.18 7.41
N VAL A 74 10.23 12.25 7.51
CA VAL A 74 11.48 12.26 8.27
C VAL A 74 11.26 13.03 9.55
N VAL A 75 11.61 12.40 10.70
CA VAL A 75 11.41 12.97 12.03
C VAL A 75 12.69 12.79 12.85
N PRO A 76 13.19 13.86 13.51
CA PRO A 76 14.34 13.74 14.39
C PRO A 76 14.03 12.89 15.63
N VAL A 77 14.99 12.10 16.06
CA VAL A 77 14.88 11.34 17.30
C VAL A 77 14.83 12.30 18.49
N THR A 78 13.74 12.28 19.23
CA THR A 78 13.57 13.06 20.45
C THR A 78 13.96 12.21 21.66
N ASN A 79 14.73 12.80 22.58
CA ASN A 79 15.30 12.14 23.75
C ASN A 79 14.33 11.25 24.53
N GLY A 80 14.54 9.94 24.51
CA GLY A 80 14.16 8.98 25.56
C GLY A 80 12.67 8.84 25.93
N LYS A 81 11.78 9.51 25.21
CA LYS A 81 10.32 9.40 25.42
C LYS A 81 9.68 8.73 24.21
N ALA A 82 8.65 7.93 24.47
CA ALA A 82 7.79 7.41 23.42
C ALA A 82 7.31 8.56 22.53
N MET A 83 7.75 8.56 21.26
CA MET A 83 7.35 9.62 20.32
C MET A 83 6.11 9.19 19.55
N THR A 84 5.16 10.14 19.42
CA THR A 84 4.00 9.94 18.56
C THR A 84 4.26 10.64 17.23
N ILE A 85 4.25 9.87 16.16
CA ILE A 85 4.48 10.37 14.79
C ILE A 85 3.15 10.39 14.08
N VAL A 86 2.71 11.57 13.67
CA VAL A 86 1.48 11.74 12.90
C VAL A 86 1.83 11.73 11.41
N ILE A 87 1.26 10.80 10.66
CA ILE A 87 1.36 10.73 9.20
C ILE A 87 0.13 11.37 8.58
N ASP A 88 0.34 12.16 7.56
CA ASP A 88 -0.71 12.82 6.81
C ASP A 88 -0.90 12.13 5.47
N PHE A 89 -1.94 11.34 5.34
CA PHE A 89 -2.30 10.68 4.08
C PHE A 89 -2.99 11.62 3.07
N SER A 90 -3.11 12.90 3.35
CA SER A 90 -3.67 13.86 2.37
C SER A 90 -2.72 14.13 1.20
N SER A 91 -1.43 13.85 1.37
CA SER A 91 -0.41 13.88 0.32
C SER A 91 -0.26 12.55 -0.43
N GLU A 92 -1.13 11.58 -0.14
CA GLU A 92 -1.13 10.27 -0.74
C GLU A 92 -1.21 10.37 -2.27
N LYS A 93 -0.21 9.79 -2.93
CA LYS A 93 -0.15 9.76 -4.39
C LYS A 93 -0.99 8.61 -4.92
N VAL A 94 -2.04 8.95 -5.59
CA VAL A 94 -2.88 8.00 -6.30
C VAL A 94 -2.33 7.82 -7.72
N ASN A 95 -2.06 6.58 -8.11
CA ASN A 95 -1.67 6.27 -9.47
C ASN A 95 -2.91 6.31 -10.37
N VAL A 96 -2.98 7.32 -11.23
CA VAL A 96 -4.08 7.51 -12.18
C VAL A 96 -3.84 6.83 -13.52
N GLY A 97 -2.76 6.10 -13.67
CA GLY A 97 -2.37 5.39 -14.89
C GLY A 97 -1.17 6.02 -15.60
N PHE A 98 -0.57 5.29 -16.52
CA PHE A 98 0.63 5.68 -17.31
C PHE A 98 1.79 6.18 -16.43
N GLY A 99 1.91 5.73 -15.18
CA GLY A 99 2.92 6.20 -14.24
C GLY A 99 2.69 7.61 -13.70
N LEU A 100 1.53 8.21 -13.99
CA LEU A 100 1.15 9.50 -13.44
C LEU A 100 0.61 9.33 -12.03
N ASN A 101 1.24 10.00 -11.09
CA ASN A 101 0.81 10.06 -9.71
C ASN A 101 0.23 11.45 -9.44
N GLN A 102 -0.99 11.49 -8.92
CA GLN A 102 -1.64 12.70 -8.44
C GLN A 102 -1.87 12.57 -6.94
N THR A 103 -1.83 13.68 -6.21
CA THR A 103 -2.25 13.65 -4.82
C THR A 103 -3.77 13.52 -4.74
N ASN A 104 -4.28 12.89 -3.69
CA ASN A 104 -5.73 12.78 -3.46
C ASN A 104 -6.43 14.15 -3.46
N ALA A 105 -5.73 15.21 -3.06
CA ALA A 105 -6.24 16.58 -3.07
C ALA A 105 -6.33 17.19 -4.48
N GLU A 106 -5.45 16.76 -5.40
CA GLU A 106 -5.41 17.25 -6.79
C GLU A 106 -6.29 16.42 -7.73
N SER A 107 -6.61 15.19 -7.32
CA SER A 107 -7.45 14.32 -8.13
C SER A 107 -8.90 14.82 -8.13
N THR A 108 -9.33 15.38 -9.26
CA THR A 108 -10.73 15.75 -9.48
C THR A 108 -11.59 14.55 -9.89
N GLY A 109 -10.96 13.42 -10.16
CA GLY A 109 -11.60 12.20 -10.61
C GLY A 109 -12.07 11.30 -9.46
N ALA A 110 -13.13 10.50 -9.70
CA ALA A 110 -13.57 9.48 -8.77
C ALA A 110 -12.65 8.26 -8.83
N VAL A 111 -11.51 8.34 -8.15
CA VAL A 111 -10.55 7.26 -8.03
C VAL A 111 -10.66 6.63 -6.64
N SER A 112 -10.65 5.31 -6.58
CA SER A 112 -10.55 4.56 -5.33
C SER A 112 -9.28 3.72 -5.38
N THR A 113 -8.40 3.91 -4.41
CA THR A 113 -7.15 3.15 -4.32
C THR A 113 -7.15 2.28 -3.08
N VAL A 114 -6.66 1.06 -3.24
CA VAL A 114 -6.43 0.09 -2.17
C VAL A 114 -4.96 -0.31 -2.21
N TYR A 115 -4.31 -0.33 -1.08
CA TYR A 115 -2.88 -0.63 -0.95
C TYR A 115 -2.64 -2.05 -0.43
N ALA A 116 -1.40 -2.49 -0.57
CA ALA A 116 -0.95 -3.83 -0.19
C ALA A 116 -1.37 -4.24 1.23
N ASP A 117 -1.27 -3.32 2.19
CA ASP A 117 -1.63 -3.55 3.60
C ASP A 117 -3.10 -3.93 3.81
N GLN A 118 -3.97 -3.49 2.90
CA GLN A 118 -5.41 -3.80 2.90
C GLN A 118 -5.74 -5.09 2.13
N ILE A 119 -4.88 -5.46 1.19
CA ILE A 119 -5.06 -6.62 0.32
C ILE A 119 -4.49 -7.90 0.94
N ASP A 120 -3.34 -7.79 1.61
CA ASP A 120 -2.52 -8.91 2.12
C ASP A 120 -3.19 -9.74 3.23
N ASN A 121 -4.22 -9.22 3.86
CA ASN A 121 -4.88 -9.89 5.00
C ASN A 121 -5.83 -11.02 4.61
N ARG A 122 -5.95 -11.36 3.33
CA ARG A 122 -6.87 -12.39 2.86
C ARG A 122 -6.13 -13.51 2.13
N SER A 123 -6.24 -14.71 2.66
CA SER A 123 -5.80 -15.92 1.98
C SER A 123 -6.68 -16.15 0.73
N SER A 124 -6.30 -15.55 -0.39
CA SER A 124 -6.97 -15.76 -1.67
C SER A 124 -5.94 -16.13 -2.73
N PHE A 125 -6.31 -17.03 -3.64
CA PHE A 125 -5.42 -17.54 -4.68
C PHE A 125 -5.05 -16.50 -5.76
N GLY A 126 -5.70 -15.33 -5.80
CA GLY A 126 -5.42 -14.30 -6.79
C GLY A 126 -5.93 -12.93 -6.36
N VAL A 127 -5.32 -11.90 -6.93
CA VAL A 127 -5.66 -10.49 -6.65
C VAL A 127 -7.13 -10.20 -6.89
N GLY A 128 -7.74 -10.80 -7.90
CA GLY A 128 -9.14 -10.55 -8.23
C GLY A 128 -10.10 -10.81 -7.07
N ASN A 129 -9.87 -11.87 -6.31
CA ASN A 129 -10.69 -12.23 -5.15
C ASN A 129 -10.38 -11.35 -3.93
N SER A 130 -9.13 -10.89 -3.80
CA SER A 130 -8.74 -9.98 -2.72
C SER A 130 -9.38 -8.60 -2.84
N LEU A 131 -9.80 -8.21 -4.04
CA LEU A 131 -10.47 -6.92 -4.28
C LEU A 131 -11.94 -6.94 -3.85
N TYR A 132 -12.52 -8.12 -3.57
CA TYR A 132 -13.92 -8.24 -3.16
C TYR A 132 -14.20 -7.51 -1.85
N GLY A 133 -15.06 -6.50 -1.91
CA GLY A 133 -15.46 -5.69 -0.76
C GLY A 133 -14.41 -4.70 -0.24
N ASN A 134 -13.20 -4.66 -0.84
CA ASN A 134 -12.14 -3.75 -0.42
C ASN A 134 -12.10 -2.47 -1.26
N VAL A 135 -12.61 -2.51 -2.49
CA VAL A 135 -12.55 -1.35 -3.40
C VAL A 135 -13.94 -0.74 -3.57
N THR A 136 -14.07 0.52 -3.22
CA THR A 136 -15.34 1.25 -3.36
C THR A 136 -15.71 1.42 -4.83
N GLY A 137 -16.92 0.97 -5.18
CA GLY A 137 -17.49 1.13 -6.52
C GLY A 137 -17.07 0.08 -7.54
N LEU A 138 -16.28 -0.91 -7.13
CA LEU A 138 -16.00 -2.12 -7.88
C LEU A 138 -16.92 -3.25 -7.37
N THR A 139 -17.71 -3.80 -8.26
CA THR A 139 -18.49 -5.00 -7.96
C THR A 139 -17.76 -6.20 -8.55
N THR A 140 -17.38 -7.11 -7.67
CA THR A 140 -16.73 -8.37 -8.06
C THR A 140 -17.69 -9.52 -7.77
N MET A 141 -17.85 -10.43 -8.72
CA MET A 141 -18.70 -11.60 -8.57
C MET A 141 -17.96 -12.83 -9.06
N GLN A 142 -17.82 -13.84 -8.21
CA GLN A 142 -17.23 -15.11 -8.58
C GLN A 142 -18.23 -15.88 -9.45
N LYS A 143 -17.79 -16.29 -10.65
CA LYS A 143 -18.64 -17.00 -11.61
C LYS A 143 -18.81 -18.48 -11.28
N THR A 144 -17.74 -19.09 -10.79
CA THR A 144 -17.69 -20.52 -10.50
C THR A 144 -17.11 -20.74 -9.11
N GLY A 145 -17.50 -21.83 -8.45
CA GLY A 145 -16.91 -22.25 -7.17
C GLY A 145 -15.73 -23.21 -7.32
N THR A 146 -15.16 -23.31 -8.52
CA THR A 146 -14.06 -24.24 -8.80
C THR A 146 -12.72 -23.67 -8.39
N ALA A 147 -11.85 -24.50 -7.83
CA ALA A 147 -10.57 -24.05 -7.29
C ALA A 147 -9.59 -23.52 -8.35
N TRP A 148 -9.75 -23.91 -9.62
CA TRP A 148 -8.86 -23.54 -10.73
C TRP A 148 -9.41 -22.44 -11.63
N ASP A 149 -10.67 -22.04 -11.51
CA ASP A 149 -11.26 -20.93 -12.25
C ASP A 149 -11.83 -19.91 -11.24
N GLN A 150 -10.94 -19.15 -10.68
CA GLN A 150 -11.26 -18.15 -9.66
C GLN A 150 -11.28 -16.72 -10.18
N ILE A 151 -11.40 -16.58 -11.52
CA ILE A 151 -11.46 -15.25 -12.13
C ILE A 151 -12.81 -14.61 -11.84
N PRO A 152 -12.88 -13.56 -11.00
CA PRO A 152 -14.14 -12.90 -10.75
C PRO A 152 -14.57 -12.09 -11.97
N SER A 153 -15.87 -12.01 -12.18
CA SER A 153 -16.46 -10.99 -13.05
C SER A 153 -16.44 -9.68 -12.31
N MET A 154 -15.90 -8.65 -12.94
CA MET A 154 -15.81 -7.31 -12.34
C MET A 154 -16.61 -6.32 -13.15
N THR A 155 -17.37 -5.48 -12.47
CA THR A 155 -18.14 -4.37 -13.09
C THR A 155 -18.01 -3.13 -12.23
N ILE A 156 -18.01 -1.97 -12.89
CA ILE A 156 -18.06 -0.67 -12.24
C ILE A 156 -19.39 -0.04 -12.60
N ARG A 157 -20.15 0.40 -11.59
CA ARG A 157 -21.50 1.00 -11.76
C ARG A 157 -22.53 0.04 -12.39
N GLY A 158 -22.29 -1.28 -12.36
CA GLY A 158 -23.20 -2.29 -12.89
C GLY A 158 -23.10 -2.49 -14.41
N LEU A 159 -24.12 -3.12 -14.99
CA LEU A 159 -24.18 -3.39 -16.41
C LEU A 159 -24.66 -2.13 -17.14
N GLN A 160 -23.86 -1.64 -18.07
CA GLN A 160 -24.13 -0.41 -18.82
C GLN A 160 -24.77 -0.68 -20.19
N THR A 161 -24.63 -1.89 -20.71
CA THR A 161 -25.20 -2.27 -22.00
C THR A 161 -25.77 -3.69 -21.97
N LEU A 162 -26.85 -3.92 -22.69
CA LEU A 162 -27.49 -5.23 -22.80
C LEU A 162 -26.75 -6.15 -23.78
N ASN A 163 -26.28 -5.60 -24.91
CA ASN A 163 -25.69 -6.37 -26.00
C ASN A 163 -24.23 -6.03 -26.28
N GLY A 164 -23.64 -5.10 -25.55
CA GLY A 164 -22.25 -4.68 -25.72
C GLY A 164 -21.30 -5.27 -24.68
N ASN A 165 -20.04 -4.87 -24.77
CA ASN A 165 -19.03 -5.24 -23.80
C ASN A 165 -19.18 -4.39 -22.52
N ASN A 166 -19.47 -5.05 -21.39
CA ASN A 166 -19.51 -4.44 -20.05
C ASN A 166 -18.22 -4.64 -19.28
N GLY A 167 -17.18 -5.23 -19.90
CA GLY A 167 -15.90 -5.45 -19.27
C GLY A 167 -15.18 -4.14 -18.98
N ILE A 168 -14.58 -4.06 -17.81
CA ILE A 168 -13.70 -2.96 -17.42
C ILE A 168 -12.30 -3.21 -18.01
N LEU A 169 -11.55 -2.15 -18.26
CA LEU A 169 -10.18 -2.25 -18.73
C LEU A 169 -9.24 -2.59 -17.56
N LEU A 170 -8.45 -3.63 -17.74
CA LEU A 170 -7.39 -3.99 -16.80
C LEU A 170 -6.06 -3.44 -17.29
N VAL A 171 -5.35 -2.73 -16.42
CA VAL A 171 -4.00 -2.23 -16.65
C VAL A 171 -3.10 -2.78 -15.57
N VAL A 172 -1.96 -3.36 -15.97
CA VAL A 172 -0.96 -3.90 -15.03
C VAL A 172 0.38 -3.26 -15.37
N ASP A 173 0.95 -2.55 -14.42
CA ASP A 173 2.22 -1.80 -14.56
C ASP A 173 2.26 -0.92 -15.81
N GLY A 174 1.15 -0.25 -16.10
CA GLY A 174 0.99 0.61 -17.26
C GLY A 174 0.72 -0.09 -18.59
N LEU A 175 0.63 -1.42 -18.60
CA LEU A 175 0.29 -2.21 -19.79
C LEU A 175 -1.20 -2.56 -19.79
N GLU A 176 -1.90 -2.17 -20.84
CA GLU A 176 -3.30 -2.53 -21.05
C GLU A 176 -3.44 -4.04 -21.31
N ARG A 177 -4.36 -4.69 -20.62
CA ARG A 177 -4.67 -6.11 -20.74
C ARG A 177 -6.12 -6.27 -21.16
N ASP A 178 -6.39 -6.05 -22.47
CA ASP A 178 -7.72 -6.22 -23.02
C ASP A 178 -8.24 -7.65 -22.81
N ASN A 179 -9.37 -7.76 -22.14
CA ASN A 179 -10.11 -9.02 -21.93
C ASN A 179 -9.30 -10.20 -21.34
N ASN A 180 -8.06 -9.98 -20.92
CA ASN A 180 -7.23 -11.03 -20.36
C ASN A 180 -7.25 -11.02 -18.83
N TRP A 181 -8.42 -11.26 -18.26
CA TRP A 181 -8.61 -11.39 -16.81
C TRP A 181 -7.82 -12.53 -16.17
N GLN A 182 -7.35 -13.49 -17.00
CA GLN A 182 -6.51 -14.59 -16.53
C GLN A 182 -5.22 -14.11 -15.89
N VAL A 183 -4.75 -12.92 -16.25
CA VAL A 183 -3.57 -12.29 -15.63
C VAL A 183 -3.75 -12.14 -14.11
N LEU A 184 -4.98 -11.92 -13.63
CA LEU A 184 -5.26 -11.81 -12.20
C LEU A 184 -5.03 -13.09 -11.39
N ASN A 185 -5.00 -14.26 -12.06
CA ASN A 185 -4.68 -15.52 -11.41
C ASN A 185 -3.16 -15.71 -11.25
N TYR A 186 -2.37 -15.01 -12.04
CA TYR A 186 -0.90 -15.12 -12.01
C TYR A 186 -0.25 -14.09 -11.09
N ILE A 187 -0.99 -13.04 -10.71
CA ILE A 187 -0.52 -12.04 -9.77
C ILE A 187 -0.98 -12.43 -8.37
N THR A 188 -0.01 -12.65 -7.48
CA THR A 188 -0.33 -12.91 -6.08
C THR A 188 -0.66 -11.60 -5.35
N PRO A 189 -1.54 -11.61 -4.33
CA PRO A 189 -1.82 -10.42 -3.54
C PRO A 189 -0.57 -9.77 -2.93
N GLU A 190 0.42 -10.60 -2.59
CA GLU A 190 1.69 -10.18 -1.99
C GLU A 190 2.58 -9.36 -2.94
N GLU A 191 2.45 -9.60 -4.26
CA GLU A 191 3.20 -8.85 -5.30
C GLU A 191 2.58 -7.49 -5.60
N VAL A 192 1.35 -7.24 -5.16
CA VAL A 192 0.66 -5.98 -5.44
C VAL A 192 1.11 -4.90 -4.47
N GLU A 193 1.45 -3.75 -5.01
CA GLU A 193 1.71 -2.52 -4.24
C GLU A 193 0.43 -1.74 -4.03
N SER A 194 -0.32 -1.50 -5.11
CA SER A 194 -1.58 -0.78 -5.06
C SER A 194 -2.51 -1.16 -6.21
N VAL A 195 -3.81 -1.01 -5.97
CA VAL A 195 -4.86 -1.15 -6.99
C VAL A 195 -5.70 0.11 -7.00
N SER A 196 -5.71 0.81 -8.12
CA SER A 196 -6.52 2.02 -8.33
C SER A 196 -7.66 1.74 -9.29
N VAL A 197 -8.86 2.11 -8.90
CA VAL A 197 -10.07 1.99 -9.74
C VAL A 197 -10.52 3.37 -10.17
N LEU A 198 -10.43 3.62 -11.47
CA LEU A 198 -10.83 4.86 -12.11
C LEU A 198 -12.24 4.69 -12.68
N ARG A 199 -13.18 5.52 -12.23
CA ARG A 199 -14.61 5.31 -12.47
C ARG A 199 -15.30 6.39 -13.30
N ASP A 200 -14.60 7.42 -13.71
CA ASP A 200 -15.21 8.59 -14.32
C ASP A 200 -14.55 9.02 -15.65
N ALA A 201 -14.94 10.20 -16.12
CA ALA A 201 -14.45 10.79 -17.36
C ALA A 201 -12.92 10.95 -17.41
N ALA A 202 -12.25 11.10 -16.25
CA ALA A 202 -10.80 11.18 -16.22
C ALA A 202 -10.13 9.87 -16.67
N ALA A 203 -10.72 8.73 -16.31
CA ALA A 203 -10.28 7.42 -16.81
C ALA A 203 -10.46 7.29 -18.33
N VAL A 204 -11.61 7.75 -18.82
CA VAL A 204 -11.89 7.72 -20.26
C VAL A 204 -10.91 8.60 -21.03
N ALA A 205 -10.56 9.77 -20.49
CA ALA A 205 -9.60 10.68 -21.13
C ALA A 205 -8.22 10.05 -21.31
N LEU A 206 -7.77 9.25 -20.32
CA LEU A 206 -6.46 8.60 -20.36
C LEU A 206 -6.42 7.36 -21.27
N TYR A 207 -7.50 6.56 -21.28
CA TYR A 207 -7.53 5.24 -21.95
C TYR A 207 -8.46 5.20 -23.16
N GLY A 208 -9.01 6.37 -23.55
CA GLY A 208 -9.92 6.49 -24.67
C GLY A 208 -11.18 5.63 -24.49
N TYR A 209 -11.73 5.13 -25.60
CA TYR A 209 -13.00 4.38 -25.57
C TYR A 209 -12.91 3.06 -24.81
N ARG A 210 -11.70 2.48 -24.66
CA ARG A 210 -11.48 1.24 -23.90
C ARG A 210 -11.75 1.40 -22.41
N GLY A 211 -11.53 2.60 -21.86
CA GLY A 211 -11.79 2.92 -20.48
C GLY A 211 -13.25 3.26 -20.15
N ILE A 212 -14.18 3.23 -21.14
CA ILE A 212 -15.56 3.73 -20.98
C ILE A 212 -16.32 3.07 -19.82
N ASN A 213 -16.05 1.79 -19.56
CA ASN A 213 -16.67 1.04 -18.46
C ASN A 213 -15.89 1.17 -17.14
N GLY A 214 -14.83 1.98 -17.13
CA GLY A 214 -13.89 2.15 -16.04
C GLY A 214 -12.61 1.36 -16.23
N VAL A 215 -11.61 1.70 -15.42
CA VAL A 215 -10.26 1.12 -15.47
C VAL A 215 -9.86 0.62 -14.10
N VAL A 216 -9.30 -0.58 -14.04
CA VAL A 216 -8.60 -1.10 -12.87
C VAL A 216 -7.12 -1.11 -13.19
N ASN A 217 -6.36 -0.28 -12.49
CA ASN A 217 -4.92 -0.17 -12.62
C ASN A 217 -4.24 -0.85 -11.42
N ILE A 218 -3.42 -1.86 -11.70
CA ILE A 218 -2.66 -2.62 -10.72
C ILE A 218 -1.19 -2.24 -10.87
N VAL A 219 -0.57 -1.89 -9.75
CA VAL A 219 0.86 -1.64 -9.66
C VAL A 219 1.48 -2.74 -8.82
N THR A 220 2.52 -3.38 -9.34
CA THR A 220 3.25 -4.42 -8.62
C THR A 220 4.47 -3.86 -7.89
N LYS A 221 4.85 -4.51 -6.80
CA LYS A 221 6.08 -4.19 -6.05
C LYS A 221 7.30 -4.46 -6.92
N ARG A 222 8.27 -3.56 -6.92
CA ARG A 222 9.55 -3.67 -7.64
C ARG A 222 10.70 -3.92 -6.67
#